data_13d4f9e794be5830d0ef8da1e69a5763
#
_entry.id   13d4f9e794be5830d0ef8da1e69a5763
#
_cell.length_a   1.000
_cell.length_b   1.000
_cell.length_c   1.000
_cell.angle_alpha   90.00
_cell.angle_beta   90.00
_cell.angle_gamma   90.00
#
_symmetry.space_group_name_H-M   'P 1'
#
loop_
_entity.id
_entity.type
_entity.pdbx_description
1 polymer ?
#
loop_
_entity_poly.entity_id
_entity_poly.type
_entity_poly.pdbx_seq_one_letter_code
_entity_poly.pdbx_strand_id
1 'polypeptide(L)'
;MYNKLSDFITEWKYESESTLKIFNELTDDALNKKFNENVRTPGRLAWHLVTTIGEMVQRSGLKFDATPENAPFPATAKEICDEYKRSSNGMIEALENEWNDESLTEEVNMYGQTWKKGTILTVLVKHQAHHRGQLTVVMRLAELKVPGIYGPAKEEWAKMGMEAQE
;
A
#
# COMPACT_ATOMS: atom_id res chain seq x y z
N MET A 1 -5.45 -15.41 6.75
CA MET A 1 -6.72 -14.73 7.13
C MET A 1 -6.59 -14.32 8.59
N TYR A 2 -6.87 -13.05 8.90
CA TYR A 2 -6.87 -12.57 10.29
C TYR A 2 -8.06 -13.13 11.05
N ASN A 3 -7.84 -13.47 12.32
CA ASN A 3 -8.86 -13.92 13.26
C ASN A 3 -9.07 -12.90 14.40
N LYS A 4 -8.16 -11.94 14.53
CA LYS A 4 -8.27 -10.81 15.44
C LYS A 4 -8.09 -9.51 14.66
N LEU A 5 -8.96 -8.56 14.91
CA LEU A 5 -8.89 -7.25 14.28
C LEU A 5 -7.62 -6.50 14.71
N SER A 6 -7.23 -6.64 15.98
CA SER A 6 -6.01 -6.04 16.52
C SER A 6 -4.72 -6.48 15.79
N ASP A 7 -4.67 -7.76 15.35
CA ASP A 7 -3.51 -8.28 14.63
C ASP A 7 -3.38 -7.60 13.26
N PHE A 8 -4.51 -7.46 12.55
CA PHE A 8 -4.53 -6.70 11.30
C PHE A 8 -4.12 -5.24 11.50
N ILE A 9 -4.70 -4.54 12.48
CA ILE A 9 -4.39 -3.13 12.72
C ILE A 9 -2.90 -2.94 13.03
N THR A 10 -2.31 -3.84 13.82
CA THR A 10 -0.89 -3.81 14.14
C THR A 10 -0.02 -4.01 12.90
N GLU A 11 -0.33 -5.01 12.09
CA GLU A 11 0.39 -5.28 10.83
C GLU A 11 0.19 -4.15 9.82
N TRP A 12 -1.04 -3.64 9.68
CA TRP A 12 -1.33 -2.55 8.76
C TRP A 12 -0.59 -1.25 9.11
N LYS A 13 -0.46 -0.90 10.38
CA LYS A 13 0.34 0.26 10.81
C LYS A 13 1.78 0.13 10.33
N TYR A 14 2.41 -1.04 10.50
CA TYR A 14 3.76 -1.30 9.99
C TYR A 14 3.82 -1.23 8.46
N GLU A 15 2.88 -1.86 7.76
CA GLU A 15 2.82 -1.91 6.30
C GLU A 15 2.59 -0.53 5.67
N SER A 16 1.70 0.27 6.26
CA SER A 16 1.41 1.62 5.78
C SER A 16 2.60 2.57 5.99
N GLU A 17 3.27 2.51 7.14
CA GLU A 17 4.51 3.25 7.38
C GLU A 17 5.60 2.84 6.38
N SER A 18 5.70 1.55 6.08
CA SER A 18 6.64 1.01 5.11
C SER A 18 6.37 1.53 3.70
N THR A 19 5.09 1.63 3.31
CA THR A 19 4.70 2.22 2.03
C THR A 19 5.04 3.73 1.99
N LEU A 20 4.77 4.45 3.07
CA LEU A 20 5.12 5.87 3.18
C LEU A 20 6.62 6.13 3.12
N LYS A 21 7.46 5.25 3.68
CA LYS A 21 8.93 5.37 3.51
C LYS A 21 9.32 5.33 2.03
N ILE A 22 8.70 4.43 1.25
CA ILE A 22 8.93 4.35 -0.20
C ILE A 22 8.42 5.62 -0.90
N PHE A 23 7.20 6.08 -0.59
CA PHE A 23 6.60 7.25 -1.23
C PHE A 23 7.37 8.54 -0.95
N ASN A 24 7.98 8.68 0.22
CA ASN A 24 8.80 9.83 0.57
C ASN A 24 10.10 9.96 -0.26
N GLU A 25 10.50 8.90 -0.94
CA GLU A 25 11.65 8.93 -1.87
C GLU A 25 11.23 9.18 -3.33
N LEU A 26 9.92 9.29 -3.61
CA LEU A 26 9.42 9.68 -4.92
C LEU A 26 9.65 11.17 -5.16
N THR A 27 9.99 11.52 -6.40
CA THR A 27 10.07 12.90 -6.86
C THR A 27 9.05 13.16 -7.96
N ASP A 28 8.56 14.39 -8.07
CA ASP A 28 7.56 14.76 -9.08
C ASP A 28 8.02 14.41 -10.50
N ASP A 29 9.31 14.65 -10.80
CA ASP A 29 9.90 14.34 -12.10
C ASP A 29 9.93 12.84 -12.42
N ALA A 30 9.97 11.98 -11.39
CA ALA A 30 10.00 10.54 -11.57
C ALA A 30 8.61 9.93 -11.76
N LEU A 31 7.54 10.61 -11.34
CA LEU A 31 6.19 10.03 -11.34
C LEU A 31 5.76 9.50 -12.72
N ASN A 32 6.14 10.20 -13.77
CA ASN A 32 5.74 9.88 -15.15
C ASN A 32 6.85 9.23 -15.97
N LYS A 33 8.01 8.87 -15.36
CA LYS A 33 9.09 8.17 -16.07
C LYS A 33 8.61 6.82 -16.58
N LYS A 34 8.68 6.62 -17.90
CA LYS A 34 8.30 5.40 -18.58
C LYS A 34 9.55 4.63 -19.00
N PHE A 35 9.73 3.40 -18.54
CA PHE A 35 10.88 2.56 -18.84
C PHE A 35 10.60 1.54 -19.94
N ASN A 36 9.36 1.07 -19.98
CA ASN A 36 8.88 0.11 -20.97
C ASN A 36 7.36 0.28 -21.14
N GLU A 37 6.82 -0.06 -22.30
CA GLU A 37 5.39 0.08 -22.59
C GLU A 37 4.51 -0.84 -21.71
N ASN A 38 5.05 -1.97 -21.30
CA ASN A 38 4.36 -2.97 -20.49
C ASN A 38 4.58 -2.78 -18.97
N VAL A 39 5.29 -1.73 -18.55
CA VAL A 39 5.58 -1.44 -17.14
C VAL A 39 4.91 -0.14 -16.73
N ARG A 40 4.19 -0.17 -15.61
CA ARG A 40 3.60 1.04 -15.02
C ARG A 40 4.68 2.00 -14.55
N THR A 41 4.41 3.31 -14.66
CA THR A 41 5.30 4.35 -14.12
C THR A 41 5.33 4.30 -12.58
N PRO A 42 6.38 4.87 -11.94
CA PRO A 42 6.45 4.97 -10.48
C PRO A 42 5.20 5.60 -9.87
N GLY A 43 4.75 6.73 -10.41
CA GLY A 43 3.55 7.40 -9.93
C GLY A 43 2.29 6.55 -10.11
N ARG A 44 2.15 5.82 -11.23
CA ARG A 44 0.98 4.96 -11.45
C ARG A 44 0.93 3.79 -10.47
N LEU A 45 2.06 3.21 -10.11
CA LEU A 45 2.13 2.16 -9.07
C LEU A 45 1.80 2.73 -7.70
N ALA A 46 2.37 3.88 -7.35
CA ALA A 46 2.09 4.53 -6.07
C ALA A 46 0.60 4.91 -5.95
N TRP A 47 0.02 5.50 -7.01
CA TRP A 47 -1.41 5.86 -7.01
C TRP A 47 -2.34 4.64 -6.91
N HIS A 48 -1.96 3.54 -7.54
CA HIS A 48 -2.69 2.28 -7.40
C HIS A 48 -2.70 1.79 -5.95
N LEU A 49 -1.59 1.89 -5.22
CA LEU A 49 -1.53 1.55 -3.80
C LEU A 49 -2.46 2.44 -2.94
N VAL A 50 -2.64 3.72 -3.32
CA VAL A 50 -3.57 4.63 -2.65
C VAL A 50 -5.03 4.20 -2.89
N THR A 51 -5.42 4.08 -4.15
CA THR A 51 -6.83 3.87 -4.52
C THR A 51 -7.36 2.50 -4.14
N THR A 52 -6.49 1.48 -4.08
CA THR A 52 -6.90 0.11 -3.73
C THR A 52 -7.25 -0.08 -2.25
N ILE A 53 -6.85 0.83 -1.36
CA ILE A 53 -7.32 0.80 0.04
C ILE A 53 -8.86 0.93 0.07
N GLY A 54 -9.39 1.98 -0.56
CA GLY A 54 -10.82 2.21 -0.64
C GLY A 54 -11.53 1.16 -1.51
N GLU A 55 -11.00 0.90 -2.69
CA GLU A 55 -11.58 -0.04 -3.65
C GLU A 55 -11.83 -1.42 -3.03
N MET A 56 -10.86 -1.98 -2.32
CA MET A 56 -10.99 -3.31 -1.72
C MET A 56 -11.85 -3.31 -0.46
N VAL A 57 -11.61 -2.36 0.46
CA VAL A 57 -12.21 -2.45 1.80
C VAL A 57 -13.64 -1.92 1.81
N GLN A 58 -13.99 -0.89 1.05
CA GLN A 58 -15.37 -0.40 0.97
C GLN A 58 -16.33 -1.43 0.35
N ARG A 59 -15.84 -2.37 -0.48
CA ARG A 59 -16.64 -3.50 -0.99
C ARG A 59 -17.10 -4.46 0.13
N SER A 60 -16.41 -4.46 1.27
CA SER A 60 -16.84 -5.23 2.44
C SER A 60 -17.99 -4.59 3.21
N GLY A 61 -18.44 -3.40 2.79
CA GLY A 61 -19.49 -2.62 3.46
C GLY A 61 -18.96 -1.58 4.45
N LEU A 62 -17.65 -1.59 4.78
CA LEU A 62 -17.05 -0.56 5.65
C LEU A 62 -17.06 0.80 4.93
N LYS A 63 -17.53 1.84 5.63
CA LYS A 63 -17.58 3.21 5.07
C LYS A 63 -16.52 4.07 5.73
N PHE A 64 -15.64 4.64 4.92
CA PHE A 64 -14.63 5.59 5.39
C PHE A 64 -14.22 6.53 4.26
N ASP A 65 -13.57 7.63 4.62
CA ASP A 65 -13.04 8.58 3.66
C ASP A 65 -11.78 8.02 2.99
N ALA A 66 -11.93 7.55 1.76
CA ALA A 66 -10.85 6.98 0.94
C ALA A 66 -10.81 7.66 -0.43
N THR A 67 -9.64 7.63 -1.03
CA THR A 67 -9.45 8.07 -2.41
C THR A 67 -10.23 7.14 -3.36
N PRO A 68 -11.17 7.66 -4.15
CA PRO A 68 -11.93 6.86 -5.10
C PRO A 68 -11.04 6.19 -6.15
N GLU A 69 -11.44 5.01 -6.63
CA GLU A 69 -10.70 4.26 -7.67
C GLU A 69 -10.48 5.08 -8.96
N ASN A 70 -11.47 5.90 -9.32
CA ASN A 70 -11.44 6.76 -10.50
C ASN A 70 -10.95 8.19 -10.22
N ALA A 71 -10.36 8.44 -9.05
CA ALA A 71 -9.81 9.74 -8.73
C ALA A 71 -8.71 10.15 -9.74
N PRO A 72 -8.65 11.43 -10.11
CA PRO A 72 -7.64 11.91 -11.03
C PRO A 72 -6.23 11.65 -10.49
N PHE A 73 -5.31 11.34 -11.39
CA PHE A 73 -3.92 11.13 -11.02
C PHE A 73 -3.30 12.46 -10.52
N PRO A 74 -2.69 12.48 -9.32
CA PRO A 74 -2.14 13.70 -8.75
C PRO A 74 -0.90 14.21 -9.47
N ALA A 75 -0.64 15.50 -9.33
CA ALA A 75 0.49 16.16 -9.98
C ALA A 75 1.81 15.95 -9.23
N THR A 76 1.76 15.71 -7.91
CA THR A 76 2.94 15.68 -7.05
C THR A 76 3.03 14.41 -6.21
N ALA A 77 4.26 14.02 -5.88
CA ALA A 77 4.52 12.91 -4.96
C ALA A 77 3.95 13.19 -3.55
N LYS A 78 3.93 14.46 -3.15
CA LYS A 78 3.34 14.87 -1.88
C LYS A 78 1.84 14.57 -1.81
N GLU A 79 1.10 14.87 -2.87
CA GLU A 79 -0.34 14.56 -2.94
C GLU A 79 -0.59 13.05 -2.83
N ILE A 80 0.25 12.22 -3.45
CA ILE A 80 0.17 10.75 -3.32
C ILE A 80 0.36 10.32 -1.86
N CYS A 81 1.37 10.89 -1.17
CA CYS A 81 1.62 10.60 0.24
C CYS A 81 0.44 11.01 1.14
N ASP A 82 -0.11 12.21 0.91
CA ASP A 82 -1.19 12.76 1.73
C ASP A 82 -2.48 11.93 1.55
N GLU A 83 -2.83 11.58 0.32
CA GLU A 83 -3.98 10.74 0.00
C GLU A 83 -3.84 9.31 0.57
N TYR A 84 -2.63 8.75 0.52
CA TYR A 84 -2.37 7.46 1.14
C TYR A 84 -2.58 7.50 2.66
N LYS A 85 -2.03 8.52 3.34
CA LYS A 85 -2.21 8.71 4.78
C LYS A 85 -3.67 8.87 5.15
N ARG A 86 -4.42 9.70 4.41
CA ARG A 86 -5.83 9.94 4.62
C ARG A 86 -6.63 8.64 4.51
N SER A 87 -6.50 7.92 3.40
CA SER A 87 -7.21 6.66 3.16
C SER A 87 -6.85 5.58 4.18
N SER A 88 -5.55 5.45 4.52
CA SER A 88 -5.06 4.47 5.49
C SER A 88 -5.58 4.74 6.90
N ASN A 89 -5.52 5.99 7.37
CA ASN A 89 -5.99 6.38 8.70
C ASN A 89 -7.51 6.28 8.81
N GLY A 90 -8.23 6.74 7.79
CA GLY A 90 -9.69 6.63 7.75
C GLY A 90 -10.17 5.16 7.78
N MET A 91 -9.46 4.26 7.11
CA MET A 91 -9.75 2.83 7.19
C MET A 91 -9.56 2.29 8.62
N ILE A 92 -8.44 2.61 9.29
CA ILE A 92 -8.18 2.15 10.66
C ILE A 92 -9.28 2.66 11.60
N GLU A 93 -9.57 3.95 11.55
CA GLU A 93 -10.59 4.58 12.39
C GLU A 93 -11.97 3.91 12.21
N ALA A 94 -12.37 3.68 10.96
CA ALA A 94 -13.64 3.01 10.67
C ALA A 94 -13.65 1.55 11.17
N LEU A 95 -12.55 0.82 10.99
CA LEU A 95 -12.43 -0.56 11.50
C LEU A 95 -12.53 -0.62 13.03
N GLU A 96 -11.86 0.28 13.75
CA GLU A 96 -11.89 0.34 15.21
C GLU A 96 -13.29 0.70 15.75
N ASN A 97 -14.07 1.48 15.00
CA ASN A 97 -15.41 1.91 15.39
C ASN A 97 -16.52 0.92 15.02
N GLU A 98 -16.38 0.20 13.89
CA GLU A 98 -17.50 -0.56 13.31
C GLU A 98 -17.31 -2.08 13.35
N TRP A 99 -16.05 -2.57 13.46
CA TRP A 99 -15.76 -4.01 13.38
C TRP A 99 -15.20 -4.55 14.68
N ASN A 100 -15.39 -5.85 14.87
CA ASN A 100 -14.79 -6.66 15.92
C ASN A 100 -14.25 -7.98 15.32
N ASP A 101 -13.75 -8.88 16.15
CA ASP A 101 -13.20 -10.16 15.69
C ASP A 101 -14.26 -11.03 14.99
N GLU A 102 -15.52 -10.95 15.39
CA GLU A 102 -16.63 -11.70 14.80
C GLU A 102 -16.91 -11.20 13.38
N SER A 103 -16.81 -9.88 13.14
CA SER A 103 -16.97 -9.27 11.82
C SER A 103 -16.02 -9.89 10.79
N LEU A 104 -14.82 -10.34 11.19
CA LEU A 104 -13.84 -10.94 10.28
C LEU A 104 -14.30 -12.27 9.67
N THR A 105 -15.28 -12.91 10.27
CA THR A 105 -15.86 -14.18 9.79
C THR A 105 -17.03 -13.99 8.82
N GLU A 106 -17.59 -12.78 8.76
CA GLU A 106 -18.70 -12.44 7.87
C GLU A 106 -18.30 -12.56 6.40
N GLU A 107 -19.22 -13.08 5.61
CA GLU A 107 -19.03 -13.29 4.18
C GLU A 107 -19.66 -12.17 3.36
N VAL A 108 -18.92 -11.72 2.34
CA VAL A 108 -19.35 -10.68 1.40
C VAL A 108 -18.98 -11.06 -0.03
N ASN A 109 -19.65 -10.47 -1.02
CA ASN A 109 -19.28 -10.65 -2.42
C ASN A 109 -18.08 -9.77 -2.76
N MET A 110 -17.00 -10.41 -3.21
CA MET A 110 -15.78 -9.75 -3.71
C MET A 110 -15.49 -10.27 -5.12
N TYR A 111 -15.64 -9.42 -6.12
CA TYR A 111 -15.34 -9.74 -7.53
C TYR A 111 -16.09 -10.98 -8.05
N GLY A 112 -17.33 -11.16 -7.62
CA GLY A 112 -18.16 -12.32 -7.98
C GLY A 112 -17.88 -13.61 -7.20
N GLN A 113 -17.02 -13.54 -6.17
CA GLN A 113 -16.71 -14.64 -5.25
C GLN A 113 -17.14 -14.29 -3.82
N THR A 114 -17.41 -15.30 -3.02
CA THR A 114 -17.70 -15.13 -1.59
C THR A 114 -16.41 -15.15 -0.80
N TRP A 115 -16.08 -14.03 -0.14
CA TRP A 115 -14.91 -13.90 0.72
C TRP A 115 -15.31 -13.51 2.14
N LYS A 116 -14.56 -13.98 3.13
CA LYS A 116 -14.65 -13.46 4.49
C LYS A 116 -13.97 -12.09 4.59
N LYS A 117 -14.50 -11.19 5.42
CA LYS A 117 -13.90 -9.86 5.65
C LYS A 117 -12.44 -9.95 6.09
N GLY A 118 -12.09 -10.91 6.96
CA GLY A 118 -10.68 -11.15 7.34
C GLY A 118 -9.79 -11.60 6.18
N THR A 119 -10.35 -12.23 5.14
CA THR A 119 -9.63 -12.55 3.91
C THR A 119 -9.35 -11.29 3.09
N ILE A 120 -10.31 -10.37 2.99
CA ILE A 120 -10.12 -9.08 2.31
C ILE A 120 -8.94 -8.32 2.89
N LEU A 121 -8.88 -8.19 4.21
CA LEU A 121 -7.78 -7.53 4.91
C LEU A 121 -6.43 -8.21 4.65
N THR A 122 -6.40 -9.55 4.63
CA THR A 122 -5.19 -10.33 4.31
C THR A 122 -4.74 -10.08 2.87
N VAL A 123 -5.68 -10.04 1.93
CA VAL A 123 -5.38 -9.80 0.51
C VAL A 123 -4.92 -8.36 0.30
N LEU A 124 -5.50 -7.39 1.02
CA LEU A 124 -5.06 -5.99 0.99
C LEU A 124 -3.57 -5.86 1.36
N VAL A 125 -3.14 -6.46 2.47
CA VAL A 125 -1.72 -6.42 2.88
C VAL A 125 -0.82 -7.05 1.82
N LYS A 126 -1.19 -8.21 1.30
CA LYS A 126 -0.42 -8.89 0.23
C LYS A 126 -0.37 -8.08 -1.05
N HIS A 127 -1.47 -7.43 -1.41
CA HIS A 127 -1.56 -6.56 -2.58
C HIS A 127 -0.66 -5.32 -2.42
N GLN A 128 -0.65 -4.70 -1.24
CA GLN A 128 0.25 -3.60 -0.94
C GLN A 128 1.72 -4.04 -1.04
N ALA A 129 2.10 -5.15 -0.42
CA ALA A 129 3.46 -5.68 -0.49
C ALA A 129 3.88 -6.03 -1.93
N HIS A 130 2.98 -6.64 -2.73
CA HIS A 130 3.24 -6.99 -4.13
C HIS A 130 3.55 -5.74 -5.00
N HIS A 131 2.67 -4.74 -4.97
CA HIS A 131 2.85 -3.54 -5.79
C HIS A 131 3.95 -2.62 -5.27
N ARG A 132 4.19 -2.61 -3.96
CA ARG A 132 5.34 -1.93 -3.36
C ARG A 132 6.65 -2.55 -3.85
N GLY A 133 6.74 -3.88 -3.94
CA GLY A 133 7.90 -4.57 -4.54
C GLY A 133 8.12 -4.15 -6.00
N GLN A 134 7.06 -4.08 -6.80
CA GLN A 134 7.15 -3.56 -8.18
C GLN A 134 7.62 -2.11 -8.23
N LEU A 135 7.10 -1.27 -7.33
CA LEU A 135 7.46 0.15 -7.24
C LEU A 135 8.95 0.31 -6.93
N THR A 136 9.52 -0.47 -6.02
CA THR A 136 10.96 -0.38 -5.70
C THR A 136 11.85 -0.67 -6.92
N VAL A 137 11.45 -1.60 -7.79
CA VAL A 137 12.19 -1.89 -9.04
C VAL A 137 12.18 -0.69 -9.98
N VAL A 138 11.00 -0.09 -10.25
CA VAL A 138 10.92 1.05 -11.16
C VAL A 138 11.54 2.32 -10.56
N MET A 139 11.56 2.47 -9.24
CA MET A 139 12.30 3.52 -8.54
C MET A 139 13.81 3.39 -8.77
N ARG A 140 14.37 2.17 -8.69
CA ARG A 140 15.79 1.92 -9.04
C ARG A 140 16.10 2.31 -10.48
N LEU A 141 15.22 1.97 -11.42
CA LEU A 141 15.36 2.37 -12.83
C LEU A 141 15.26 3.89 -12.99
N ALA A 142 14.52 4.57 -12.11
CA ALA A 142 14.43 6.04 -12.08
C ALA A 142 15.62 6.71 -11.36
N GLU A 143 16.58 5.93 -10.86
CA GLU A 143 17.72 6.40 -10.07
C GLU A 143 17.32 7.00 -8.71
N LEU A 144 16.16 6.60 -8.19
CA LEU A 144 15.70 7.00 -6.87
C LEU A 144 16.27 6.07 -5.79
N LYS A 145 16.43 6.63 -4.61
CA LYS A 145 16.75 5.85 -3.41
C LYS A 145 15.58 4.93 -3.05
N VAL A 146 15.91 3.72 -2.60
CA VAL A 146 14.93 2.75 -2.09
C VAL A 146 15.31 2.38 -0.67
N PRO A 147 14.47 2.72 0.33
CA PRO A 147 14.71 2.35 1.72
C PRO A 147 14.45 0.87 1.95
N GLY A 148 15.13 0.29 2.95
CA GLY A 148 14.85 -1.06 3.42
C GLY A 148 13.50 -1.15 4.12
N ILE A 149 12.76 -2.25 3.87
CA ILE A 149 11.43 -2.51 4.45
C ILE A 149 11.43 -3.78 5.29
N TYR A 150 11.61 -4.95 4.68
CA TYR A 150 11.68 -6.24 5.36
C TYR A 150 13.13 -6.72 5.57
N GLY A 151 14.06 -5.86 5.21
CA GLY A 151 15.50 -6.05 5.31
C GLY A 151 16.20 -4.81 4.78
N PRO A 152 17.53 -4.73 4.89
CA PRO A 152 18.29 -3.57 4.45
C PRO A 152 18.25 -3.42 2.92
N ALA A 153 18.15 -2.18 2.46
CA ALA A 153 18.40 -1.86 1.06
C ALA A 153 19.91 -1.91 0.75
N LYS A 154 20.27 -1.95 -0.53
CA LYS A 154 21.68 -2.06 -0.99
C LYS A 154 22.60 -1.03 -0.29
N GLU A 155 22.13 0.20 -0.13
CA GLU A 155 22.90 1.32 0.46
C GLU A 155 23.00 1.24 2.01
N GLU A 156 22.24 0.37 2.63
CA GLU A 156 22.18 0.25 4.09
C GLU A 156 23.12 -0.82 4.63
N TRP A 157 23.57 -1.77 3.79
CA TRP A 157 24.50 -2.83 4.18
C TRP A 157 25.81 -2.29 4.73
N ALA A 158 26.38 -1.25 4.12
CA ALA A 158 27.60 -0.61 4.58
C ALA A 158 27.50 -0.07 6.01
N LYS A 159 26.30 0.42 6.41
CA LYS A 159 26.06 0.90 7.78
C LYS A 159 26.08 -0.23 8.81
N MET A 160 25.86 -1.47 8.36
CA MET A 160 25.88 -2.68 9.16
C MET A 160 27.26 -3.37 9.14
N GLY A 161 28.27 -2.75 8.50
CA GLY A 161 29.62 -3.30 8.35
C GLY A 161 29.69 -4.52 7.39
N MET A 162 28.74 -4.64 6.50
CA MET A 162 28.63 -5.73 5.53
C MET A 162 28.65 -5.21 4.10
N GLU A 163 29.16 -6.04 3.17
CA GLU A 163 29.03 -5.75 1.75
C GLU A 163 27.64 -6.10 1.26
N ALA A 164 27.08 -5.24 0.39
CA ALA A 164 25.81 -5.52 -0.26
C ALA A 164 25.95 -6.72 -1.20
N GLN A 165 25.04 -7.65 -1.10
CA GLN A 165 24.95 -8.72 -2.09
C GLN A 165 24.36 -8.19 -3.40
N GLU A 166 24.93 -8.62 -4.54
CA GLU A 166 24.43 -8.27 -5.87
C GLU A 166 23.13 -8.99 -6.22
#